data_eaf5e747eb4c88fb9ff36faa8fa60a27
#
_entry.id   eaf5e747eb4c88fb9ff36faa8fa60a27
#
_cell.length_a   1.000
_cell.length_b   1.000
_cell.length_c   1.000
_cell.angle_alpha   90.00
_cell.angle_beta   90.00
_cell.angle_gamma   90.00
#
_symmetry.space_group_name_H-M   'P 1'
#
loop_
_entity.id
_entity.type
_entity.pdbx_description
1 polymer ?
#
loop_
_entity_poly.entity_id
_entity_poly.type
_entity_poly.pdbx_seq_one_letter_code
_entity_poly.pdbx_strand_id
1 'polypeptide(L)'
;MRKTALISTPHLICYGFAIAAVLWLSPKASHAAEECKSDTIGPWEIAATFKSDKFDRCSISRKLDDDIVADFVRTDDGLSLVLSSPNWKLDRGKQYPVKINLGSLSFDDQVAAEANSVSIDIKDKKFTTGMRSASALNVVGAGATIRVPLDKSRAAFDRLDECVEKNSKAVQTNPFVAPARQP
;
A
#
# COMPACT_ATOMS: atom_id res chain seq x y z
N MET A 1 -11.08 -23.82 41.56
CA MET A 1 -9.94 -23.56 40.65
C MET A 1 -10.46 -22.76 39.47
N ARG A 2 -10.28 -21.43 39.50
CA ARG A 2 -10.71 -20.52 38.42
C ARG A 2 -9.51 -20.25 37.50
N LYS A 3 -9.62 -20.64 36.23
CA LYS A 3 -8.61 -20.31 35.20
C LYS A 3 -8.99 -18.95 34.61
N THR A 4 -8.19 -17.94 34.89
CA THR A 4 -8.26 -16.62 34.26
C THR A 4 -7.55 -16.70 32.91
N ALA A 5 -8.28 -16.47 31.83
CA ALA A 5 -7.72 -16.34 30.47
C ALA A 5 -7.20 -14.89 30.31
N LEU A 6 -5.90 -14.76 30.14
CA LEU A 6 -5.24 -13.52 29.76
C LEU A 6 -5.48 -13.29 28.26
N ILE A 7 -6.25 -12.26 27.94
CA ILE A 7 -6.40 -11.75 26.56
C ILE A 7 -5.15 -10.92 26.26
N SER A 8 -4.28 -11.48 25.42
CA SER A 8 -3.10 -10.77 24.90
C SER A 8 -3.53 -9.89 23.72
N THR A 9 -3.54 -8.59 23.94
CA THR A 9 -3.70 -7.58 22.88
C THR A 9 -2.35 -7.45 22.14
N PRO A 10 -2.30 -7.62 20.81
CA PRO A 10 -1.08 -7.32 20.07
C PRO A 10 -0.96 -5.80 19.91
N HIS A 11 -0.10 -5.18 20.71
CA HIS A 11 0.37 -3.84 20.42
C HIS A 11 1.36 -3.89 19.27
N LEU A 12 0.94 -3.46 18.09
CA LEU A 12 1.84 -3.18 16.97
C LEU A 12 2.63 -1.93 17.32
N ILE A 13 3.87 -2.13 17.74
CA ILE A 13 4.80 -1.06 18.07
C ILE A 13 5.49 -0.67 16.75
N CYS A 14 5.13 0.50 16.20
CA CYS A 14 5.98 1.17 15.22
C CYS A 14 7.30 1.54 15.93
N TYR A 15 8.37 0.75 15.69
CA TYR A 15 9.68 1.00 16.30
C TYR A 15 10.29 2.27 15.71
N GLY A 16 10.16 3.37 16.44
CA GLY A 16 11.00 4.53 16.29
C GLY A 16 12.33 4.25 17.00
N PHE A 17 13.43 4.10 16.27
CA PHE A 17 14.78 4.01 16.83
C PHE A 17 15.16 5.36 17.43
N ALA A 18 15.15 5.45 18.77
CA ALA A 18 15.78 6.54 19.49
C ALA A 18 17.27 6.19 19.68
N ILE A 19 18.17 6.83 18.94
CA ILE A 19 19.61 6.77 19.15
C ILE A 19 20.03 8.01 19.94
N ALA A 20 20.68 7.75 21.09
CA ALA A 20 21.21 8.74 22.02
C ALA A 20 22.30 9.61 21.39
N ALA A 21 22.35 10.86 21.84
CA ALA A 21 23.16 11.97 21.37
C ALA A 21 24.67 11.73 21.45
N VAL A 22 25.35 11.98 20.32
CA VAL A 22 26.73 12.47 20.29
C VAL A 22 26.77 13.71 19.39
N LEU A 23 27.18 14.83 19.96
CA LEU A 23 27.28 16.15 19.31
C LEU A 23 28.34 16.15 18.21
N TRP A 24 27.94 15.99 16.96
CA TRP A 24 28.63 16.48 15.78
C TRP A 24 27.59 17.19 14.92
N LEU A 25 27.93 18.44 14.51
CA LEU A 25 27.07 19.21 13.60
C LEU A 25 26.91 18.42 12.28
N SER A 26 25.82 17.68 12.17
CA SER A 26 25.36 17.08 10.92
C SER A 26 24.10 17.81 10.46
N PRO A 27 23.93 18.07 9.14
CA PRO A 27 22.73 18.71 8.64
C PRO A 27 21.53 17.88 9.06
N LYS A 28 20.53 18.51 9.66
CA LYS A 28 19.27 17.90 10.06
C LYS A 28 18.59 17.36 8.81
N ALA A 29 18.74 16.06 8.55
CA ALA A 29 17.76 15.35 7.75
C ALA A 29 16.48 15.31 8.58
N SER A 30 15.60 16.26 8.32
CA SER A 30 14.24 16.28 8.86
C SER A 30 13.52 15.04 8.27
N HIS A 31 13.58 13.91 8.95
CA HIS A 31 12.66 12.81 8.70
C HIS A 31 11.31 13.30 9.21
N ALA A 32 10.48 13.80 8.28
CA ALA A 32 9.08 14.03 8.57
C ALA A 32 8.50 12.71 9.08
N ALA A 33 7.98 12.73 10.30
CA ALA A 33 7.35 11.55 10.90
C ALA A 33 6.18 11.13 10.01
N GLU A 34 6.23 9.90 9.50
CA GLU A 34 5.15 9.28 8.74
C GLU A 34 4.14 8.73 9.75
N GLU A 35 2.95 9.35 9.82
CA GLU A 35 1.86 8.87 10.67
C GLU A 35 1.04 7.83 9.91
N CYS A 36 1.02 6.59 10.39
CA CYS A 36 0.23 5.50 9.82
C CYS A 36 -0.99 5.23 10.70
N LYS A 37 -2.19 5.32 10.12
CA LYS A 37 -3.43 4.83 10.72
C LYS A 37 -3.79 3.53 10.02
N SER A 38 -3.86 2.41 10.76
CA SER A 38 -4.15 1.09 10.18
C SER A 38 -5.47 0.51 10.70
N ASP A 39 -6.13 -0.26 9.85
CA ASP A 39 -7.33 -1.07 10.11
C ASP A 39 -7.16 -2.40 9.37
N THR A 40 -7.99 -3.41 9.65
CA THR A 40 -7.87 -4.72 8.99
C THR A 40 -9.21 -5.25 8.50
N ILE A 41 -9.22 -5.86 7.32
CA ILE A 41 -10.37 -6.57 6.75
C ILE A 41 -9.90 -7.96 6.27
N GLY A 42 -10.17 -8.98 7.07
CA GLY A 42 -9.68 -10.33 6.77
C GLY A 42 -8.16 -10.36 6.65
N PRO A 43 -7.59 -10.78 5.50
CA PRO A 43 -6.14 -10.82 5.31
C PRO A 43 -5.53 -9.48 4.88
N TRP A 44 -6.35 -8.43 4.74
CA TRP A 44 -5.93 -7.11 4.25
C TRP A 44 -5.71 -6.14 5.40
N GLU A 45 -4.59 -5.47 5.39
CA GLU A 45 -4.30 -4.31 6.23
C GLU A 45 -4.53 -3.04 5.42
N ILE A 46 -5.27 -2.09 6.00
CA ILE A 46 -5.57 -0.80 5.37
C ILE A 46 -4.77 0.27 6.09
N ALA A 47 -4.02 1.09 5.37
CA ALA A 47 -3.22 2.16 5.95
C ALA A 47 -3.43 3.48 5.22
N ALA A 48 -3.42 4.58 5.98
CA ALA A 48 -3.32 5.94 5.46
C ALA A 48 -1.94 6.48 5.80
N THR A 49 -1.25 7.01 4.80
CA THR A 49 0.09 7.58 4.92
C THR A 49 0.01 9.11 4.79
N PHE A 50 0.73 9.79 5.67
CA PHE A 50 0.84 11.26 5.68
C PHE A 50 2.31 11.66 5.61
N LYS A 51 2.61 12.67 4.80
CA LYS A 51 3.93 13.30 4.72
C LYS A 51 3.83 14.76 5.15
N SER A 52 4.57 15.15 6.18
CA SER A 52 4.53 16.52 6.72
C SER A 52 3.08 16.98 7.01
N ASP A 53 2.31 16.14 7.71
CA ASP A 53 0.89 16.34 8.07
C ASP A 53 -0.08 16.47 6.88
N LYS A 54 0.39 16.19 5.66
CA LYS A 54 -0.45 16.15 4.47
C LYS A 54 -0.75 14.72 4.08
N PHE A 55 -2.00 14.46 3.72
CA PHE A 55 -2.38 13.18 3.15
C PHE A 55 -1.55 12.89 1.90
N ASP A 56 -0.95 11.72 1.83
CA ASP A 56 -0.13 11.26 0.71
C ASP A 56 -0.86 10.16 -0.07
N ARG A 57 -1.30 9.10 0.64
CA ARG A 57 -1.95 7.95 0.01
C ARG A 57 -2.71 7.09 1.01
N CYS A 58 -3.59 6.25 0.47
CA CYS A 58 -4.08 5.07 1.18
C CYS A 58 -3.61 3.79 0.49
N SER A 59 -3.45 2.74 1.26
CA SER A 59 -3.11 1.43 0.75
C SER A 59 -3.88 0.29 1.42
N ILE A 60 -4.01 -0.82 0.71
CA ILE A 60 -4.42 -2.12 1.24
C ILE A 60 -3.34 -3.14 0.92
N SER A 61 -2.79 -3.76 1.93
CA SER A 61 -1.70 -4.71 1.79
C SER A 61 -2.05 -6.09 2.33
N ARG A 62 -1.42 -7.11 1.76
CA ARG A 62 -1.43 -8.46 2.33
C ARG A 62 -0.08 -9.14 2.13
N LYS A 63 0.28 -9.91 3.13
CA LYS A 63 1.45 -10.79 3.05
C LYS A 63 1.06 -12.05 2.27
N LEU A 64 1.92 -12.43 1.33
CA LEU A 64 1.87 -13.66 0.54
C LEU A 64 2.94 -14.63 1.05
N ASP A 65 3.05 -15.79 0.38
CA ASP A 65 4.15 -16.73 0.60
C ASP A 65 5.50 -16.08 0.17
N ASP A 66 6.61 -16.70 0.59
CA ASP A 66 7.98 -16.27 0.26
C ASP A 66 8.32 -14.83 0.66
N ASP A 67 7.72 -14.34 1.76
CA ASP A 67 7.86 -12.97 2.26
C ASP A 67 7.54 -11.88 1.24
N ILE A 68 6.70 -12.21 0.25
CA ILE A 68 6.18 -11.23 -0.70
C ILE A 68 5.03 -10.45 -0.05
N VAL A 69 5.04 -9.14 -0.24
CA VAL A 69 3.90 -8.27 0.11
C VAL A 69 3.29 -7.74 -1.18
N ALA A 70 1.97 -7.89 -1.30
CA ALA A 70 1.17 -7.23 -2.32
C ALA A 70 0.46 -6.04 -1.69
N ASP A 71 0.73 -4.84 -2.21
CA ASP A 71 0.21 -3.58 -1.71
C ASP A 71 -0.50 -2.81 -2.85
N PHE A 72 -1.82 -2.64 -2.74
CA PHE A 72 -2.58 -1.78 -3.65
C PHE A 72 -2.59 -0.37 -3.08
N VAL A 73 -1.92 0.52 -3.77
CA VAL A 73 -1.73 1.92 -3.37
C VAL A 73 -2.64 2.82 -4.21
N ARG A 74 -3.44 3.64 -3.53
CA ARG A 74 -4.31 4.65 -4.14
C ARG A 74 -3.80 6.04 -3.82
N THR A 75 -3.49 6.79 -4.87
CA THR A 75 -3.16 8.21 -4.83
C THR A 75 -4.16 9.00 -5.68
N ASP A 76 -3.98 10.31 -5.78
CA ASP A 76 -4.75 11.15 -6.70
C ASP A 76 -4.49 10.78 -8.18
N ASP A 77 -3.30 10.21 -8.49
CA ASP A 77 -2.92 9.79 -9.84
C ASP A 77 -3.55 8.45 -10.26
N GLY A 78 -4.04 7.65 -9.32
CA GLY A 78 -4.69 6.39 -9.64
C GLY A 78 -4.43 5.26 -8.65
N LEU A 79 -4.53 4.03 -9.17
CA LEU A 79 -4.30 2.79 -8.44
C LEU A 79 -3.07 2.09 -8.99
N SER A 80 -2.14 1.71 -8.11
CA SER A 80 -0.98 0.88 -8.45
C SER A 80 -0.95 -0.38 -7.58
N LEU A 81 -0.43 -1.48 -8.11
CA LEU A 81 -0.04 -2.67 -7.36
C LEU A 81 1.48 -2.63 -7.17
N VAL A 82 1.92 -2.57 -5.94
CA VAL A 82 3.33 -2.72 -5.56
C VAL A 82 3.54 -4.13 -5.05
N LEU A 83 4.48 -4.85 -5.65
CA LEU A 83 4.95 -6.13 -5.15
C LEU A 83 6.36 -5.93 -4.59
N SER A 84 6.58 -6.40 -3.36
CA SER A 84 7.88 -6.27 -2.71
C SER A 84 8.25 -7.53 -1.93
N SER A 85 9.56 -7.78 -1.81
CA SER A 85 10.10 -8.82 -0.93
C SER A 85 11.50 -8.42 -0.45
N PRO A 86 11.82 -8.63 0.85
CA PRO A 86 13.17 -8.40 1.36
C PRO A 86 14.22 -9.29 0.71
N ASN A 87 13.77 -10.39 0.09
CA ASN A 87 14.64 -11.37 -0.57
C ASN A 87 15.00 -10.98 -2.01
N TRP A 88 14.33 -9.98 -2.59
CA TRP A 88 14.62 -9.54 -3.94
C TRP A 88 15.85 -8.62 -4.00
N LYS A 89 16.62 -8.79 -5.07
CA LYS A 89 17.77 -7.94 -5.41
C LYS A 89 17.61 -7.54 -6.87
N LEU A 90 16.84 -6.47 -7.09
CA LEU A 90 16.53 -5.97 -8.43
C LEU A 90 17.46 -4.81 -8.77
N ASP A 91 17.74 -4.67 -10.07
CA ASP A 91 18.50 -3.51 -10.56
C ASP A 91 17.58 -2.30 -10.62
N ARG A 92 17.83 -1.31 -9.76
CA ARG A 92 16.99 -0.11 -9.66
C ARG A 92 16.89 0.61 -11.01
N GLY A 93 15.67 0.92 -11.42
CA GLY A 93 15.37 1.58 -12.69
C GLY A 93 15.36 0.64 -13.92
N LYS A 94 15.75 -0.63 -13.77
CA LYS A 94 15.62 -1.61 -14.85
C LYS A 94 14.16 -1.94 -15.12
N GLN A 95 13.80 -2.06 -16.38
CA GLN A 95 12.46 -2.45 -16.82
C GLN A 95 12.36 -3.97 -16.90
N TYR A 96 11.27 -4.50 -16.33
CA TYR A 96 10.95 -5.92 -16.39
C TYR A 96 9.59 -6.13 -17.07
N PRO A 97 9.53 -6.99 -18.11
CA PRO A 97 8.25 -7.33 -18.71
C PRO A 97 7.42 -8.18 -17.75
N VAL A 98 6.15 -7.81 -17.58
CA VAL A 98 5.19 -8.56 -16.78
C VAL A 98 3.89 -8.73 -17.56
N LYS A 99 3.20 -9.84 -17.30
CA LYS A 99 1.82 -10.05 -17.73
C LYS A 99 0.93 -10.15 -16.52
N ILE A 100 -0.12 -9.36 -16.47
CA ILE A 100 -1.09 -9.34 -15.39
C ILE A 100 -2.37 -10.03 -15.86
N ASN A 101 -2.80 -11.07 -15.13
CA ASN A 101 -3.99 -11.85 -15.45
C ASN A 101 -5.01 -11.80 -14.30
N LEU A 102 -6.26 -11.53 -14.65
CA LEU A 102 -7.40 -11.47 -13.73
C LEU A 102 -8.61 -12.16 -14.36
N GLY A 103 -8.80 -13.44 -14.08
CA GLY A 103 -9.80 -14.25 -14.76
C GLY A 103 -9.55 -14.28 -16.27
N SER A 104 -10.48 -13.76 -17.07
CA SER A 104 -10.35 -13.64 -18.53
C SER A 104 -9.69 -12.33 -18.99
N LEU A 105 -9.45 -11.40 -18.08
CA LEU A 105 -8.77 -10.14 -18.39
C LEU A 105 -7.26 -10.31 -18.28
N SER A 106 -6.52 -9.73 -19.23
CA SER A 106 -5.06 -9.66 -19.14
C SER A 106 -4.52 -8.42 -19.82
N PHE A 107 -3.36 -7.94 -19.34
CA PHE A 107 -2.55 -6.94 -20.03
C PHE A 107 -1.07 -7.19 -19.79
N ASP A 108 -0.25 -6.73 -20.72
CA ASP A 108 1.22 -6.74 -20.62
C ASP A 108 1.71 -5.34 -20.25
N ASP A 109 2.75 -5.26 -19.41
CA ASP A 109 3.36 -4.00 -18.99
C ASP A 109 4.87 -4.13 -18.87
N GLN A 110 5.56 -2.99 -18.81
CA GLN A 110 6.98 -2.87 -18.50
C GLN A 110 7.12 -2.11 -17.19
N VAL A 111 7.51 -2.80 -16.13
CA VAL A 111 7.57 -2.21 -14.79
C VAL A 111 8.99 -1.86 -14.41
N ALA A 112 9.18 -0.62 -13.93
CA ALA A 112 10.46 -0.21 -13.38
C ALA A 112 10.65 -0.82 -11.97
N ALA A 113 11.83 -1.38 -11.73
CA ALA A 113 12.16 -1.92 -10.43
C ALA A 113 12.82 -0.88 -9.52
N GLU A 114 12.50 -0.99 -8.24
CA GLU A 114 13.32 -0.54 -7.12
C GLU A 114 14.19 -1.70 -6.62
N ALA A 115 15.03 -1.47 -5.60
CA ALA A 115 15.96 -2.50 -5.11
C ALA A 115 15.28 -3.81 -4.72
N ASN A 116 14.05 -3.77 -4.20
CA ASN A 116 13.32 -4.92 -3.68
C ASN A 116 11.81 -4.87 -3.98
N SER A 117 11.38 -4.04 -4.93
CA SER A 117 9.98 -3.90 -5.32
C SER A 117 9.81 -3.53 -6.79
N VAL A 118 8.61 -3.82 -7.29
CA VAL A 118 8.12 -3.36 -8.60
C VAL A 118 6.76 -2.72 -8.42
N SER A 119 6.45 -1.69 -9.23
CA SER A 119 5.15 -1.02 -9.23
C SER A 119 4.48 -1.18 -10.58
N ILE A 120 3.21 -1.56 -10.56
CA ILE A 120 2.36 -1.83 -11.73
C ILE A 120 1.17 -0.88 -11.68
N ASP A 121 1.05 0.01 -12.65
CA ASP A 121 -0.08 0.93 -12.73
C ASP A 121 -1.33 0.23 -13.27
N ILE A 122 -2.44 0.33 -12.54
CA ILE A 122 -3.72 -0.28 -12.94
C ILE A 122 -4.65 0.82 -13.47
N LYS A 123 -4.57 1.05 -14.79
CA LYS A 123 -5.30 2.13 -15.47
C LYS A 123 -6.68 1.69 -15.98
N ASP A 124 -6.88 0.39 -16.25
CA ASP A 124 -8.13 -0.13 -16.80
C ASP A 124 -9.20 -0.26 -15.71
N LYS A 125 -10.32 0.45 -15.89
CA LYS A 125 -11.49 0.38 -14.98
C LYS A 125 -12.11 -1.01 -14.90
N LYS A 126 -12.08 -1.80 -15.98
CA LYS A 126 -12.59 -3.19 -15.97
C LYS A 126 -11.75 -4.05 -15.04
N PHE A 127 -10.43 -3.83 -15.06
CA PHE A 127 -9.50 -4.52 -14.17
C PHE A 127 -9.75 -4.16 -12.70
N THR A 128 -9.86 -2.87 -12.39
CA THR A 128 -10.17 -2.39 -11.03
C THR A 128 -11.51 -2.94 -10.52
N THR A 129 -12.53 -2.98 -11.38
CA THR A 129 -13.83 -3.57 -11.03
C THR A 129 -13.72 -5.08 -10.85
N GLY A 130 -12.99 -5.76 -11.75
CA GLY A 130 -12.81 -7.21 -11.72
C GLY A 130 -12.12 -7.70 -10.45
N MET A 131 -11.14 -6.95 -9.92
CA MET A 131 -10.43 -7.30 -8.69
C MET A 131 -11.35 -7.40 -7.47
N ARG A 132 -12.51 -6.74 -7.47
CA ARG A 132 -13.50 -6.81 -6.39
C ARG A 132 -14.31 -8.13 -6.38
N SER A 133 -14.24 -8.91 -7.46
CA SER A 133 -15.04 -10.14 -7.62
C SER A 133 -14.20 -11.36 -8.01
N ALA A 134 -12.99 -11.18 -8.48
CA ALA A 134 -12.10 -12.28 -8.84
C ALA A 134 -11.55 -12.99 -7.58
N SER A 135 -11.14 -14.24 -7.74
CA SER A 135 -10.54 -15.03 -6.66
C SER A 135 -9.04 -14.78 -6.51
N ALA A 136 -8.37 -14.37 -7.58
CA ALA A 136 -6.95 -14.06 -7.56
C ALA A 136 -6.55 -13.18 -8.75
N LEU A 137 -5.48 -12.42 -8.57
CA LEU A 137 -4.69 -11.76 -9.57
C LEU A 137 -3.36 -12.52 -9.72
N ASN A 138 -2.92 -12.76 -10.94
CA ASN A 138 -1.61 -13.36 -11.20
C ASN A 138 -0.72 -12.36 -11.93
N VAL A 139 0.48 -12.15 -11.41
CA VAL A 139 1.53 -11.35 -12.04
C VAL A 139 2.62 -12.31 -12.52
N VAL A 140 2.75 -12.43 -13.83
CA VAL A 140 3.68 -13.35 -14.49
C VAL A 140 4.90 -12.55 -14.93
N GLY A 141 6.04 -12.83 -14.31
CA GLY A 141 7.35 -12.35 -14.73
C GLY A 141 8.12 -13.43 -15.52
N ALA A 142 9.33 -13.11 -15.93
CA ALA A 142 10.17 -14.05 -16.70
C ALA A 142 10.57 -15.30 -15.89
N GLY A 143 10.66 -15.21 -14.57
CA GLY A 143 11.14 -16.30 -13.71
C GLY A 143 10.06 -17.01 -12.91
N ALA A 144 8.91 -16.36 -12.64
CA ALA A 144 7.88 -16.90 -11.78
C ALA A 144 6.52 -16.21 -11.98
N THR A 145 5.49 -16.85 -11.42
CA THR A 145 4.16 -16.24 -11.30
C THR A 145 3.87 -15.96 -9.83
N ILE A 146 3.57 -14.71 -9.51
CA ILE A 146 3.11 -14.29 -8.19
C ILE A 146 1.58 -14.29 -8.21
N ARG A 147 0.99 -15.14 -7.37
CA ARG A 147 -0.45 -15.19 -7.18
C ARG A 147 -0.86 -14.35 -5.99
N VAL A 148 -1.67 -13.34 -6.22
CA VAL A 148 -2.29 -12.50 -5.18
C VAL A 148 -3.74 -12.97 -4.97
N PRO A 149 -4.05 -13.72 -3.89
CA PRO A 149 -5.42 -14.09 -3.60
C PRO A 149 -6.26 -12.85 -3.29
N LEU A 150 -7.49 -12.80 -3.81
CA LEU A 150 -8.39 -11.65 -3.69
C LEU A 150 -9.61 -11.93 -2.77
N ASP A 151 -9.48 -12.88 -1.85
CA ASP A 151 -10.50 -13.13 -0.82
C ASP A 151 -10.71 -11.86 0.03
N LYS A 152 -11.99 -11.51 0.24
CA LYS A 152 -12.40 -10.23 0.90
C LYS A 152 -11.97 -8.95 0.19
N SER A 153 -11.42 -9.01 -1.02
CA SER A 153 -10.94 -7.85 -1.77
C SER A 153 -12.01 -6.77 -1.99
N ARG A 154 -13.27 -7.16 -2.24
CA ARG A 154 -14.36 -6.19 -2.38
C ARG A 154 -14.41 -5.23 -1.19
N ALA A 155 -14.52 -5.79 0.02
CA ALA A 155 -14.59 -4.98 1.24
C ALA A 155 -13.30 -4.18 1.48
N ALA A 156 -12.13 -4.76 1.15
CA ALA A 156 -10.85 -4.07 1.27
C ALA A 156 -10.74 -2.88 0.31
N PHE A 157 -11.15 -3.04 -0.96
CA PHE A 157 -11.17 -1.94 -1.94
C PHE A 157 -12.21 -0.89 -1.60
N ASP A 158 -13.39 -1.27 -1.06
CA ASP A 158 -14.39 -0.30 -0.58
C ASP A 158 -13.79 0.54 0.55
N ARG A 159 -13.05 -0.10 1.46
CA ARG A 159 -12.38 0.59 2.56
C ARG A 159 -11.21 1.47 2.09
N LEU A 160 -10.49 1.05 1.04
CA LEU A 160 -9.46 1.85 0.40
C LEU A 160 -10.05 3.15 -0.18
N ASP A 161 -11.19 3.06 -0.87
CA ASP A 161 -11.86 4.22 -1.45
C ASP A 161 -12.40 5.16 -0.34
N GLU A 162 -13.00 4.64 0.74
CA GLU A 162 -13.41 5.40 1.92
C GLU A 162 -12.22 6.10 2.60
N CYS A 163 -11.07 5.41 2.70
CA CYS A 163 -9.85 5.97 3.27
C CYS A 163 -9.40 7.20 2.50
N VAL A 164 -9.34 7.13 1.17
CA VAL A 164 -8.98 8.27 0.32
C VAL A 164 -9.99 9.40 0.46
N GLU A 165 -11.28 9.10 0.34
CA GLU A 165 -12.34 10.13 0.43
C GLU A 165 -12.28 10.88 1.77
N LYS A 166 -12.10 10.16 2.88
CA LYS A 166 -12.03 10.75 4.21
C LYS A 166 -10.81 11.66 4.38
N ASN A 167 -9.64 11.21 3.92
CA ASN A 167 -8.40 11.91 4.19
C ASN A 167 -8.12 13.03 3.17
N SER A 168 -8.55 12.90 1.91
CA SER A 168 -8.48 13.97 0.92
C SER A 168 -9.36 15.17 1.31
N LYS A 169 -10.55 14.93 1.88
CA LYS A 169 -11.45 16.00 2.38
C LYS A 169 -10.86 16.72 3.61
N ALA A 170 -10.13 16.02 4.47
CA ALA A 170 -9.51 16.63 5.65
C ALA A 170 -8.48 17.72 5.28
N VAL A 171 -7.82 17.59 4.13
CA VAL A 171 -6.88 18.61 3.63
C VAL A 171 -7.62 19.86 3.14
N GLN A 172 -8.89 19.74 2.71
CA GLN A 172 -9.69 20.85 2.19
C GLN A 172 -10.35 21.71 3.30
N THR A 173 -10.37 21.22 4.54
CA THR A 173 -11.00 21.92 5.68
C THR A 173 -10.03 22.77 6.50
N ASN A 174 -8.96 23.28 5.89
CA ASN A 174 -8.12 24.28 6.56
C ASN A 174 -8.95 25.55 6.79
N PRO A 175 -9.26 25.95 8.04
CA PRO A 175 -10.13 27.07 8.33
C PRO A 175 -9.56 28.43 7.87
N PHE A 176 -8.28 28.46 7.50
CA PHE A 176 -7.58 29.66 7.01
C PHE A 176 -7.48 29.73 5.49
N VAL A 177 -7.95 28.72 4.77
CA VAL A 177 -7.98 28.69 3.30
C VAL A 177 -9.43 28.68 2.85
N ALA A 178 -9.85 29.70 2.11
CA ALA A 178 -11.18 29.74 1.52
C ALA A 178 -11.36 28.54 0.56
N PRO A 179 -12.50 27.83 0.60
CA PRO A 179 -12.76 26.74 -0.33
C PRO A 179 -12.67 27.27 -1.77
N ALA A 180 -11.94 26.56 -2.64
CA ALA A 180 -11.86 26.89 -4.04
C ALA A 180 -13.30 26.94 -4.60
N ARG A 181 -13.71 28.07 -5.20
CA ARG A 181 -15.01 28.18 -5.87
C ARG A 181 -15.00 27.16 -7.00
N GLN A 182 -15.86 26.17 -6.91
CA GLN A 182 -16.14 25.30 -8.05
C GLN A 182 -16.79 26.15 -9.15
N PRO A 183 -16.39 25.98 -10.41
CA PRO A 183 -16.94 26.70 -11.56
C PRO A 183 -18.39 26.28 -11.85
#